data_9665bfd6d6107f3736867c7eb1bc5105
#
_entry.id   9665bfd6d6107f3736867c7eb1bc5105
#
_cell.length_a   1.000
_cell.length_b   1.000
_cell.length_c   1.000
_cell.angle_alpha   90.00
_cell.angle_beta   90.00
_cell.angle_gamma   90.00
#
_symmetry.space_group_name_H-M   'P 1'
#
loop_
_entity.id
_entity.type
_entity.pdbx_description
1 polymer ?
#
loop_
_entity_poly.entity_id
_entity_poly.type
_entity_poly.pdbx_seq_one_letter_code
_entity_poly.pdbx_strand_id
1 'polypeptide(L)'
;MAAFSLPHPLRKVRKVRRMISRRTLVSCLAATAATGCAAPPAPRQAYVRPTQYPPAQYPPAQYPVAPPPPIPSTQGLDAVIDISANTTVSDFQQVRASNILAVIHKASEGDFYADPACAARRQQAEAAGLLWGTYHFGKGDSPGARQAAFFLDSSRPTRATLLALDLEEHESDPSNSMTLEQAEAFAEFVGNATGRLPLVYVRSSWANGGLGITTGSVLARCGLWVTDYHDSPEIPLAWARSGWRLWQYAGDQTAGSVQGLDRCDRNVFNGNAAGLYRFWNA
;
A
#
# COMPACT_ATOMS: atom_id res chain seq x y z
N MET A 1 -62.65 4.59 -31.66
CA MET A 1 -62.21 5.52 -32.75
C MET A 1 -60.71 5.47 -32.78
N ALA A 2 -60.20 4.72 -33.66
CA ALA A 2 -59.28 4.99 -34.78
C ALA A 2 -57.87 5.34 -34.28
N ALA A 3 -56.91 4.44 -34.29
CA ALA A 3 -56.15 3.75 -35.36
C ALA A 3 -55.28 4.72 -36.15
N PHE A 4 -53.94 4.41 -36.18
CA PHE A 4 -53.00 4.38 -37.32
C PHE A 4 -51.57 4.37 -36.74
N SER A 5 -50.78 3.35 -36.70
CA SER A 5 -50.16 2.40 -37.67
C SER A 5 -49.14 3.06 -38.63
N LEU A 6 -47.81 2.80 -38.34
CA LEU A 6 -46.68 2.39 -39.20
C LEU A 6 -46.07 3.38 -40.20
N PRO A 7 -44.89 3.13 -40.82
CA PRO A 7 -43.78 2.19 -40.54
C PRO A 7 -42.34 2.78 -40.75
N HIS A 8 -41.35 1.93 -40.53
CA HIS A 8 -39.91 1.96 -40.86
C HIS A 8 -39.57 2.39 -42.30
N PRO A 9 -38.30 2.84 -42.55
CA PRO A 9 -37.46 1.88 -43.26
C PRO A 9 -35.98 1.79 -42.81
N LEU A 10 -35.49 0.58 -42.95
CA LEU A 10 -34.12 0.09 -42.96
C LEU A 10 -33.19 0.90 -43.93
N ARG A 11 -31.96 1.18 -43.52
CA ARG A 11 -30.88 1.60 -44.42
C ARG A 11 -29.69 0.65 -44.37
N LYS A 12 -29.44 0.17 -45.60
CA LYS A 12 -28.47 -0.85 -46.02
C LYS A 12 -27.00 -0.49 -45.70
N VAL A 13 -26.32 -1.53 -45.29
CA VAL A 13 -24.85 -1.66 -45.26
C VAL A 13 -24.29 -1.62 -46.69
N ARG A 14 -23.28 -0.79 -46.93
CA ARG A 14 -22.42 -0.86 -48.11
C ARG A 14 -21.01 -1.27 -47.73
N LYS A 15 -20.65 -2.50 -48.12
CA LYS A 15 -19.27 -2.98 -48.23
C LYS A 15 -18.57 -2.20 -49.34
N VAL A 16 -17.40 -1.65 -49.03
CA VAL A 16 -16.45 -1.19 -50.05
C VAL A 16 -15.19 -2.02 -49.92
N ARG A 17 -14.98 -2.90 -50.90
CA ARG A 17 -13.69 -3.51 -51.21
C ARG A 17 -12.80 -2.44 -51.84
N ARG A 18 -11.54 -2.38 -51.43
CA ARG A 18 -10.51 -1.70 -52.20
C ARG A 18 -9.37 -2.59 -52.57
N MET A 19 -9.09 -2.57 -53.84
CA MET A 19 -8.08 -3.28 -54.59
C MET A 19 -6.70 -2.71 -54.31
N ILE A 20 -5.77 -3.62 -54.42
CA ILE A 20 -4.31 -3.45 -54.39
C ILE A 20 -3.86 -2.80 -55.71
N SER A 21 -2.97 -1.79 -55.63
CA SER A 21 -2.19 -1.37 -56.77
C SER A 21 -0.70 -1.22 -56.33
N ARG A 22 0.12 -2.07 -56.95
CA ARG A 22 1.59 -1.95 -56.96
C ARG A 22 2.00 -0.85 -57.92
N ARG A 23 2.89 0.03 -57.51
CA ARG A 23 3.91 0.61 -58.41
C ARG A 23 5.13 1.05 -57.64
N THR A 24 6.23 0.49 -58.05
CA THR A 24 7.62 0.73 -57.75
C THR A 24 8.06 2.13 -58.16
N LEU A 25 8.82 2.81 -57.33
CA LEU A 25 9.82 3.79 -57.80
C LEU A 25 10.98 3.85 -56.82
N VAL A 26 12.16 3.48 -57.34
CA VAL A 26 13.47 3.56 -56.71
C VAL A 26 13.94 5.03 -56.78
N SER A 27 14.35 5.56 -55.62
CA SER A 27 15.23 6.74 -55.59
C SER A 27 16.21 6.60 -54.44
N CYS A 28 17.47 6.39 -54.82
CA CYS A 28 18.62 6.41 -53.91
C CYS A 28 18.83 7.84 -53.42
N LEU A 29 18.80 8.03 -52.11
CA LEU A 29 19.45 9.16 -51.42
C LEU A 29 20.31 8.58 -50.28
N ALA A 30 21.61 8.75 -50.41
CA ALA A 30 22.57 8.43 -49.40
C ALA A 30 22.39 9.39 -48.23
N ALA A 31 21.98 8.84 -47.09
CA ALA A 31 22.00 9.54 -45.79
C ALA A 31 23.11 8.89 -44.94
N THR A 32 24.13 9.66 -44.63
CA THR A 32 25.20 9.34 -43.67
C THR A 32 24.60 9.01 -42.31
N ALA A 33 24.67 7.75 -41.91
CA ALA A 33 24.29 7.31 -40.58
C ALA A 33 25.36 7.76 -39.57
N ALA A 34 25.05 8.73 -38.76
CA ALA A 34 25.76 8.99 -37.52
C ALA A 34 25.36 7.86 -36.54
N THR A 35 26.26 6.89 -36.38
CA THR A 35 26.17 5.85 -35.35
C THR A 35 26.40 6.48 -33.97
N GLY A 36 25.35 6.97 -33.37
CA GLY A 36 25.31 7.23 -31.92
C GLY A 36 25.30 5.89 -31.19
N CYS A 37 26.42 5.48 -30.59
CA CYS A 37 26.46 4.35 -29.68
C CYS A 37 25.59 4.71 -28.45
N ALA A 38 24.34 4.30 -28.46
CA ALA A 38 23.54 4.24 -27.25
C ALA A 38 24.15 3.16 -26.36
N ALA A 39 24.63 3.52 -25.17
CA ALA A 39 25.07 2.55 -24.18
C ALA A 39 23.92 1.57 -23.91
N PRO A 40 24.19 0.26 -23.80
CA PRO A 40 23.16 -0.69 -23.44
C PRO A 40 22.60 -0.33 -22.08
N PRO A 41 21.28 -0.50 -21.83
CA PRO A 41 20.71 -0.27 -20.52
C PRO A 41 21.46 -1.16 -19.51
N ALA A 42 21.78 -0.56 -18.35
CA ALA A 42 22.43 -1.30 -17.27
C ALA A 42 21.62 -2.56 -16.97
N PRO A 43 22.27 -3.72 -16.79
CA PRO A 43 21.55 -4.95 -16.48
C PRO A 43 20.75 -4.71 -15.20
N ARG A 44 19.43 -4.93 -15.26
CA ARG A 44 18.58 -4.98 -14.06
C ARG A 44 19.21 -6.05 -13.17
N GLN A 45 19.71 -5.67 -12.01
CA GLN A 45 20.14 -6.64 -11.02
C GLN A 45 18.94 -7.52 -10.72
N ALA A 46 18.97 -8.74 -11.27
CA ALA A 46 18.01 -9.76 -10.93
C ALA A 46 18.18 -10.02 -9.43
N TYR A 47 17.15 -9.75 -8.65
CA TYR A 47 17.11 -10.18 -7.26
C TYR A 47 17.35 -11.70 -7.23
N VAL A 48 18.47 -12.12 -6.68
CA VAL A 48 18.78 -13.53 -6.48
C VAL A 48 17.89 -14.00 -5.33
N ARG A 49 16.82 -14.69 -5.67
CA ARG A 49 15.93 -15.34 -4.71
C ARG A 49 16.75 -16.18 -3.73
N PRO A 50 16.65 -15.95 -2.42
CA PRO A 50 17.13 -16.94 -1.45
C PRO A 50 16.35 -18.23 -1.67
N THR A 51 17.03 -19.29 -2.03
CA THR A 51 16.42 -20.59 -2.38
C THR A 51 15.91 -21.36 -1.16
N GLN A 52 16.21 -20.89 0.05
CA GLN A 52 15.70 -21.46 1.32
C GLN A 52 15.68 -20.36 2.36
N TYR A 53 14.48 -20.04 2.88
CA TYR A 53 14.38 -19.37 4.16
C TYR A 53 14.69 -20.41 5.23
N PRO A 54 15.59 -20.15 6.19
CA PRO A 54 15.75 -21.03 7.32
C PRO A 54 14.40 -21.17 8.03
N PRO A 55 14.03 -22.37 8.52
CA PRO A 55 12.83 -22.52 9.31
C PRO A 55 12.87 -21.49 10.44
N ALA A 56 11.74 -20.81 10.67
CA ALA A 56 11.64 -19.77 11.69
C ALA A 56 12.15 -20.29 13.03
N GLN A 57 13.32 -19.83 13.45
CA GLN A 57 13.94 -20.17 14.76
C GLN A 57 13.33 -19.34 15.90
N TYR A 58 12.08 -18.87 15.72
CA TYR A 58 11.41 -18.07 16.71
C TYR A 58 10.46 -18.96 17.51
N PRO A 59 10.61 -19.04 18.85
CA PRO A 59 9.62 -19.69 19.68
C PRO A 59 8.26 -19.02 19.47
N PRO A 60 7.14 -19.76 19.52
CA PRO A 60 5.82 -19.16 19.37
C PRO A 60 5.67 -18.03 20.40
N ALA A 61 5.54 -16.80 19.91
CA ALA A 61 5.36 -15.66 20.77
C ALA A 61 3.98 -15.77 21.44
N GLN A 62 3.97 -15.85 22.77
CA GLN A 62 2.75 -15.64 23.53
C GLN A 62 2.44 -14.14 23.45
N TYR A 63 1.52 -13.77 22.58
CA TYR A 63 1.08 -12.38 22.47
C TYR A 63 0.40 -11.98 23.78
N PRO A 64 0.89 -10.99 24.53
CA PRO A 64 0.13 -10.45 25.63
C PRO A 64 -1.21 -9.96 25.07
N VAL A 65 -2.31 -10.41 25.66
CA VAL A 65 -3.64 -9.87 25.35
C VAL A 65 -3.60 -8.42 25.79
N ALA A 66 -3.42 -7.51 24.83
CA ALA A 66 -3.48 -6.08 25.13
C ALA A 66 -4.86 -5.76 25.71
N PRO A 67 -4.95 -4.96 26.79
CA PRO A 67 -6.23 -4.53 27.29
C PRO A 67 -7.02 -3.82 26.15
N PRO A 68 -8.36 -3.97 26.11
CA PRO A 68 -9.16 -3.30 25.11
C PRO A 68 -8.83 -1.80 25.14
N PRO A 69 -8.62 -1.19 23.95
CA PRO A 69 -8.29 0.23 23.90
C PRO A 69 -9.45 1.09 24.43
N PRO A 70 -9.16 2.26 24.99
CA PRO A 70 -10.18 3.20 25.37
C PRO A 70 -11.04 3.55 24.15
N ILE A 71 -12.33 3.81 24.39
CA ILE A 71 -13.30 4.27 23.40
C ILE A 71 -12.71 5.45 22.62
N PRO A 72 -12.79 5.44 21.27
CA PRO A 72 -12.20 6.48 20.44
C PRO A 72 -12.68 7.87 20.88
N SER A 73 -11.75 8.77 21.17
CA SER A 73 -12.09 10.18 21.27
C SER A 73 -12.28 10.73 19.86
N THR A 74 -13.25 11.60 19.64
CA THR A 74 -13.47 12.30 18.37
C THR A 74 -12.34 13.31 18.04
N GLN A 75 -11.35 13.44 18.91
CA GLN A 75 -10.19 14.32 18.77
C GLN A 75 -8.93 13.47 18.56
N GLY A 76 -8.69 13.09 17.31
CA GLY A 76 -7.46 12.44 16.91
C GLY A 76 -6.30 13.43 16.69
N LEU A 77 -5.09 12.90 16.60
CA LEU A 77 -3.86 13.65 16.31
C LEU A 77 -3.52 13.50 14.82
N ASP A 78 -3.69 14.56 14.03
CA ASP A 78 -3.29 14.65 12.63
C ASP A 78 -1.77 14.92 12.52
N ALA A 79 -0.97 13.87 12.64
CA ALA A 79 0.49 13.98 12.70
C ALA A 79 1.22 12.78 12.08
N VAL A 80 0.52 11.96 11.31
CA VAL A 80 1.09 10.81 10.64
C VAL A 80 0.84 10.94 9.14
N ILE A 81 1.87 10.65 8.36
CA ILE A 81 1.75 10.55 6.89
C ILE A 81 2.19 9.17 6.42
N ASP A 82 1.69 8.75 5.28
CA ASP A 82 2.25 7.62 4.56
C ASP A 82 2.68 8.02 3.15
N ILE A 83 3.74 7.37 2.66
CA ILE A 83 4.43 7.69 1.42
C ILE A 83 5.05 6.44 0.78
N SER A 84 5.45 6.57 -0.49
CA SER A 84 6.22 5.56 -1.22
C SER A 84 7.32 6.21 -2.07
N ALA A 85 8.03 5.43 -2.87
CA ALA A 85 8.99 5.95 -3.86
C ALA A 85 8.38 6.95 -4.84
N ASN A 86 7.04 6.94 -5.01
CA ASN A 86 6.32 7.87 -5.88
C ASN A 86 6.23 9.29 -5.30
N THR A 87 6.48 9.46 -4.01
CA THR A 87 6.57 10.77 -3.37
C THR A 87 7.95 11.38 -3.60
N THR A 88 8.03 12.65 -3.98
CA THR A 88 9.28 13.40 -3.96
C THR A 88 9.49 13.99 -2.56
N VAL A 89 10.53 13.56 -1.89
CA VAL A 89 10.92 14.11 -0.59
C VAL A 89 12.09 15.04 -0.78
N SER A 90 11.91 16.31 -0.48
CA SER A 90 12.99 17.33 -0.52
C SER A 90 13.69 17.53 0.82
N ASP A 91 12.93 17.46 1.94
CA ASP A 91 13.50 17.68 3.27
C ASP A 91 12.60 17.16 4.41
N PHE A 92 13.03 16.14 5.13
CA PHE A 92 12.32 15.62 6.30
C PHE A 92 12.36 16.56 7.52
N GLN A 93 13.28 17.53 7.61
CA GLN A 93 13.23 18.55 8.66
C GLN A 93 12.03 19.47 8.47
N GLN A 94 11.71 19.83 7.23
CA GLN A 94 10.51 20.61 6.92
C GLN A 94 9.24 19.80 7.18
N VAL A 95 9.23 18.49 6.86
CA VAL A 95 8.13 17.58 7.22
C VAL A 95 7.90 17.60 8.73
N ARG A 96 8.97 17.48 9.53
CA ARG A 96 8.89 17.52 10.99
C ARG A 96 8.40 18.88 11.51
N ALA A 97 8.84 19.96 10.90
CA ALA A 97 8.41 21.33 11.24
C ALA A 97 6.93 21.60 10.89
N SER A 98 6.35 20.81 9.98
CA SER A 98 4.91 20.84 9.63
C SER A 98 4.01 20.08 10.62
N ASN A 99 4.48 19.84 11.85
CA ASN A 99 3.79 19.07 12.90
C ASN A 99 3.58 17.58 12.58
N ILE A 100 4.27 17.04 11.61
CA ILE A 100 4.31 15.59 11.39
C ILE A 100 5.23 14.95 12.44
N LEU A 101 4.76 13.89 13.08
CA LEU A 101 5.49 13.13 14.09
C LEU A 101 5.95 11.76 13.60
N ALA A 102 5.26 11.19 12.61
CA ALA A 102 5.54 9.86 12.11
C ALA A 102 5.36 9.76 10.61
N VAL A 103 6.18 8.90 10.00
CA VAL A 103 6.10 8.52 8.59
C VAL A 103 5.99 7.01 8.48
N ILE A 104 5.02 6.52 7.70
CA ILE A 104 4.91 5.12 7.30
C ILE A 104 5.26 5.03 5.81
N HIS A 105 6.30 4.29 5.47
CA HIS A 105 6.81 4.22 4.10
C HIS A 105 6.59 2.84 3.49
N LYS A 106 6.19 2.76 2.21
CA LYS A 106 6.16 1.50 1.48
C LYS A 106 7.53 0.84 1.57
N ALA A 107 7.60 -0.42 2.00
CA ALA A 107 8.83 -1.19 1.99
C ALA A 107 8.84 -2.22 0.87
N SER A 108 7.68 -2.81 0.58
CA SER A 108 7.59 -3.89 -0.40
C SER A 108 6.16 -4.09 -0.93
N GLU A 109 6.06 -4.87 -2.00
CA GLU A 109 4.82 -5.31 -2.62
C GLU A 109 4.98 -6.74 -3.14
N GLY A 110 4.01 -7.61 -2.90
CA GLY A 110 4.11 -9.01 -3.25
C GLY A 110 5.38 -9.68 -2.70
N ASP A 111 5.97 -10.62 -3.41
CA ASP A 111 7.24 -11.23 -3.02
C ASP A 111 8.42 -10.83 -3.94
N PHE A 112 8.28 -9.71 -4.67
CA PHE A 112 9.18 -9.35 -5.75
C PHE A 112 9.61 -7.87 -5.80
N TYR A 113 8.81 -6.95 -5.27
CA TYR A 113 9.13 -5.53 -5.32
C TYR A 113 9.53 -5.00 -3.95
N ALA A 114 10.76 -4.52 -3.82
CA ALA A 114 11.23 -3.73 -2.69
C ALA A 114 11.28 -2.24 -3.10
N ASP A 115 10.72 -1.36 -2.27
CA ASP A 115 10.72 0.08 -2.55
C ASP A 115 12.15 0.63 -2.45
N PRO A 116 12.71 1.18 -3.54
CA PRO A 116 14.12 1.57 -3.59
C PRO A 116 14.46 2.77 -2.70
N ALA A 117 13.45 3.55 -2.29
CA ALA A 117 13.66 4.76 -1.49
C ALA A 117 13.61 4.49 0.02
N CYS A 118 12.99 3.37 0.44
CA CYS A 118 12.66 3.10 1.83
C CYS A 118 13.87 3.20 2.78
N ALA A 119 14.96 2.51 2.47
CA ALA A 119 16.14 2.45 3.35
C ALA A 119 16.84 3.80 3.54
N ALA A 120 17.01 4.56 2.45
CA ALA A 120 17.65 5.87 2.50
C ALA A 120 16.77 6.90 3.23
N ARG A 121 15.46 6.88 2.96
CA ARG A 121 14.49 7.78 3.60
C ARG A 121 14.31 7.51 5.08
N ARG A 122 14.43 6.25 5.50
CA ARG A 122 14.43 5.90 6.92
C ARG A 122 15.50 6.68 7.68
N GLN A 123 16.74 6.63 7.20
CA GLN A 123 17.86 7.33 7.86
C GLN A 123 17.61 8.84 7.96
N GLN A 124 17.06 9.44 6.90
CA GLN A 124 16.77 10.87 6.85
C GLN A 124 15.60 11.26 7.79
N ALA A 125 14.53 10.44 7.81
CA ALA A 125 13.37 10.67 8.67
C ALA A 125 13.72 10.52 10.17
N GLU A 126 14.44 9.45 10.52
CA GLU A 126 14.92 9.23 11.90
C GLU A 126 15.87 10.33 12.35
N ALA A 127 16.77 10.83 11.47
CA ALA A 127 17.65 11.97 11.74
C ALA A 127 16.87 13.30 11.94
N ALA A 128 15.69 13.44 11.31
CA ALA A 128 14.79 14.56 11.53
C ALA A 128 13.91 14.41 12.80
N GLY A 129 14.07 13.31 13.56
CA GLY A 129 13.29 13.06 14.76
C GLY A 129 11.87 12.57 14.51
N LEU A 130 11.61 12.01 13.32
CA LEU A 130 10.34 11.38 12.97
C LEU A 130 10.34 9.92 13.41
N LEU A 131 9.20 9.46 13.91
CA LEU A 131 8.93 8.04 14.10
C LEU A 131 8.84 7.36 12.73
N TRP A 132 9.39 6.15 12.62
CA TRP A 132 9.45 5.42 11.36
C TRP A 132 8.59 4.15 11.39
N GLY A 133 7.75 3.98 10.38
CA GLY A 133 7.00 2.77 10.10
C GLY A 133 7.17 2.34 8.66
N THR A 134 6.80 1.10 8.38
CA THR A 134 6.79 0.56 7.02
C THR A 134 5.52 -0.21 6.74
N TYR A 135 5.08 -0.20 5.48
CA TYR A 135 3.98 -1.02 5.02
C TYR A 135 4.34 -1.93 3.85
N HIS A 136 3.63 -3.03 3.76
CA HIS A 136 3.67 -3.98 2.67
C HIS A 136 2.36 -3.96 1.91
N PHE A 137 2.41 -3.78 0.60
CA PHE A 137 1.24 -3.90 -0.27
C PHE A 137 0.97 -5.37 -0.60
N GLY A 138 -0.15 -5.90 -0.11
CA GLY A 138 -0.51 -7.31 -0.26
C GLY A 138 -0.98 -7.66 -1.67
N LYS A 139 -0.50 -8.80 -2.21
CA LYS A 139 -0.84 -9.31 -3.54
C LYS A 139 -1.38 -10.74 -3.46
N GLY A 140 -2.23 -11.10 -4.43
CA GLY A 140 -2.82 -12.45 -4.52
C GLY A 140 -1.90 -13.51 -5.14
N ASP A 141 -0.83 -13.11 -5.80
CA ASP A 141 0.01 -13.99 -6.63
C ASP A 141 1.09 -14.79 -5.87
N SER A 142 1.20 -14.59 -4.57
CA SER A 142 2.15 -15.35 -3.74
C SER A 142 1.65 -15.61 -2.31
N PRO A 143 2.12 -16.68 -1.64
CA PRO A 143 1.70 -17.02 -0.27
C PRO A 143 1.97 -15.90 0.73
N GLY A 144 1.02 -15.62 1.64
CA GLY A 144 1.12 -14.54 2.62
C GLY A 144 2.36 -14.62 3.51
N ALA A 145 2.72 -15.78 4.01
CA ALA A 145 3.95 -15.98 4.80
C ALA A 145 5.24 -15.64 4.02
N ARG A 146 5.23 -15.87 2.70
CA ARG A 146 6.37 -15.53 1.83
C ARG A 146 6.46 -14.02 1.61
N GLN A 147 5.32 -13.35 1.41
CA GLN A 147 5.25 -11.90 1.34
C GLN A 147 5.72 -11.28 2.65
N ALA A 148 5.32 -11.82 3.80
CA ALA A 148 5.75 -11.38 5.13
C ALA A 148 7.27 -11.50 5.33
N ALA A 149 7.88 -12.63 4.93
CA ALA A 149 9.33 -12.81 4.98
C ALA A 149 10.05 -11.78 4.09
N PHE A 150 9.56 -11.56 2.87
CA PHE A 150 10.11 -10.55 1.96
C PHE A 150 9.95 -9.12 2.50
N PHE A 151 8.80 -8.82 3.13
CA PHE A 151 8.57 -7.55 3.81
C PHE A 151 9.57 -7.29 4.94
N LEU A 152 9.80 -8.26 5.81
CA LEU A 152 10.75 -8.13 6.92
C LEU A 152 12.20 -7.95 6.42
N ASP A 153 12.58 -8.66 5.35
CA ASP A 153 13.90 -8.47 4.71
C ASP A 153 14.04 -7.09 4.08
N SER A 154 13.00 -6.59 3.40
CA SER A 154 13.00 -5.28 2.76
C SER A 154 12.98 -4.13 3.76
N SER A 155 12.16 -4.23 4.82
CA SER A 155 11.97 -3.17 5.82
C SER A 155 13.06 -3.14 6.87
N ARG A 156 13.73 -4.29 7.15
CA ARG A 156 14.74 -4.45 8.21
C ARG A 156 14.33 -3.78 9.52
N PRO A 157 13.20 -4.19 10.10
CA PRO A 157 12.61 -3.47 11.21
C PRO A 157 13.46 -3.58 12.48
N THR A 158 13.39 -2.56 13.31
CA THR A 158 13.80 -2.61 14.72
C THR A 158 12.56 -2.65 15.61
N ARG A 159 12.73 -2.74 16.93
CA ARG A 159 11.62 -2.64 17.88
C ARG A 159 10.85 -1.32 17.77
N ALA A 160 11.51 -0.25 17.32
CA ALA A 160 10.92 1.06 17.13
C ALA A 160 10.27 1.25 15.73
N THR A 161 10.27 0.22 14.87
CA THR A 161 9.66 0.31 13.54
C THR A 161 8.22 -0.18 13.60
N LEU A 162 7.25 0.67 13.29
CA LEU A 162 5.86 0.24 13.09
C LEU A 162 5.75 -0.59 11.81
N LEU A 163 5.04 -1.71 11.85
CA LEU A 163 4.81 -2.58 10.71
C LEU A 163 3.34 -2.59 10.34
N ALA A 164 3.03 -2.52 9.04
CA ALA A 164 1.67 -2.56 8.54
C ALA A 164 1.54 -3.47 7.31
N LEU A 165 0.40 -4.14 7.21
CA LEU A 165 -0.11 -4.78 5.99
C LEU A 165 -1.11 -3.83 5.35
N ASP A 166 -0.85 -3.44 4.12
CA ASP A 166 -1.77 -2.74 3.24
C ASP A 166 -2.60 -3.79 2.51
N LEU A 167 -3.87 -3.92 2.94
CA LEU A 167 -4.80 -4.97 2.53
C LEU A 167 -5.99 -4.34 1.82
N GLU A 168 -5.81 -4.07 0.54
CA GLU A 168 -6.84 -3.47 -0.30
C GLU A 168 -7.12 -4.27 -1.57
N GLU A 169 -8.22 -3.95 -2.21
CA GLU A 169 -8.54 -4.49 -3.53
C GLU A 169 -7.56 -3.90 -4.56
N HIS A 170 -6.97 -4.77 -5.38
CA HIS A 170 -6.05 -4.34 -6.40
C HIS A 170 -6.84 -3.72 -7.57
N GLU A 171 -6.81 -2.39 -7.72
CA GLU A 171 -7.68 -1.65 -8.63
C GLU A 171 -7.57 -2.08 -10.10
N SER A 172 -6.36 -2.31 -10.60
CA SER A 172 -6.14 -2.67 -12.01
C SER A 172 -6.29 -4.17 -12.30
N ASP A 173 -6.22 -5.01 -11.28
CA ASP A 173 -6.37 -6.48 -11.38
C ASP A 173 -6.97 -7.04 -10.09
N PRO A 174 -8.31 -6.96 -9.89
CA PRO A 174 -8.97 -7.45 -8.69
C PRO A 174 -8.71 -8.93 -8.37
N SER A 175 -8.41 -9.75 -9.40
CA SER A 175 -8.05 -11.16 -9.21
C SER A 175 -6.72 -11.36 -8.51
N ASN A 176 -5.87 -10.34 -8.48
CA ASN A 176 -4.58 -10.32 -7.79
C ASN A 176 -4.64 -9.60 -6.43
N SER A 177 -5.83 -9.41 -5.88
CA SER A 177 -6.01 -8.93 -4.51
C SER A 177 -5.61 -10.02 -3.51
N MET A 178 -4.94 -9.63 -2.42
CA MET A 178 -4.59 -10.57 -1.35
C MET A 178 -5.84 -11.17 -0.73
N THR A 179 -5.87 -12.50 -0.59
CA THR A 179 -6.99 -13.20 0.05
C THR A 179 -6.94 -13.11 1.57
N LEU A 180 -8.06 -13.42 2.24
CA LEU A 180 -8.10 -13.47 3.70
C LEU A 180 -7.05 -14.44 4.27
N GLU A 181 -6.97 -15.67 3.71
CA GLU A 181 -6.00 -16.68 4.16
C GLU A 181 -4.54 -16.19 4.03
N GLN A 182 -4.21 -15.52 2.92
CA GLN A 182 -2.88 -14.95 2.72
C GLN A 182 -2.59 -13.83 3.72
N ALA A 183 -3.57 -12.95 3.98
CA ALA A 183 -3.43 -11.86 4.96
C ALA A 183 -3.26 -12.36 6.39
N GLU A 184 -4.01 -13.40 6.78
CA GLU A 184 -3.86 -14.06 8.07
C GLU A 184 -2.48 -14.70 8.23
N ALA A 185 -2.03 -15.47 7.22
CA ALA A 185 -0.69 -16.07 7.22
C ALA A 185 0.42 -15.01 7.26
N PHE A 186 0.23 -13.86 6.60
CA PHE A 186 1.15 -12.72 6.67
C PHE A 186 1.22 -12.15 8.10
N ALA A 187 0.08 -11.86 8.71
CA ALA A 187 0.01 -11.29 10.05
C ALA A 187 0.60 -12.22 11.12
N GLU A 188 0.30 -13.52 11.03
CA GLU A 188 0.87 -14.53 11.91
C GLU A 188 2.39 -14.64 11.77
N PHE A 189 2.90 -14.65 10.52
CA PHE A 189 4.35 -14.70 10.28
C PHE A 189 5.06 -13.48 10.87
N VAL A 190 4.56 -12.25 10.59
CA VAL A 190 5.12 -11.03 11.16
C VAL A 190 5.08 -11.07 12.69
N GLY A 191 3.94 -11.46 13.27
CA GLY A 191 3.79 -11.57 14.71
C GLY A 191 4.77 -12.57 15.34
N ASN A 192 4.93 -13.75 14.75
CA ASN A 192 5.85 -14.77 15.22
C ASN A 192 7.32 -14.32 15.11
N ALA A 193 7.67 -13.64 14.02
CA ALA A 193 9.03 -13.19 13.77
C ALA A 193 9.46 -12.00 14.64
N THR A 194 8.52 -11.09 14.96
CA THR A 194 8.84 -9.83 15.64
C THR A 194 8.34 -9.72 17.06
N GLY A 195 7.45 -10.62 17.49
CA GLY A 195 6.72 -10.55 18.77
C GLY A 195 5.57 -9.53 18.76
N ARG A 196 5.27 -8.91 17.61
CA ARG A 196 4.29 -7.84 17.47
C ARG A 196 3.47 -8.03 16.19
N LEU A 197 2.13 -8.07 16.30
CA LEU A 197 1.26 -8.09 15.13
C LEU A 197 1.36 -6.77 14.35
N PRO A 198 1.29 -6.80 13.01
CA PRO A 198 1.27 -5.58 12.21
C PRO A 198 -0.04 -4.81 12.41
N LEU A 199 -0.07 -3.54 11.99
CA LEU A 199 -1.32 -2.88 11.66
C LEU A 199 -1.91 -3.53 10.40
N VAL A 200 -3.24 -3.46 10.27
CA VAL A 200 -3.95 -3.78 9.03
C VAL A 200 -4.58 -2.50 8.50
N TYR A 201 -4.08 -2.04 7.36
CA TYR A 201 -4.72 -0.99 6.59
C TYR A 201 -5.78 -1.63 5.70
N VAL A 202 -7.02 -1.15 5.83
CA VAL A 202 -8.16 -1.71 5.10
C VAL A 202 -9.34 -0.73 5.09
N ARG A 203 -10.10 -0.75 3.98
CA ARG A 203 -11.42 -0.10 3.87
C ARG A 203 -12.51 -0.98 4.49
N SER A 204 -13.49 -0.36 5.17
CA SER A 204 -14.60 -1.09 5.82
C SER A 204 -15.36 -2.00 4.86
N SER A 205 -15.71 -1.52 3.67
CA SER A 205 -16.44 -2.31 2.66
C SER A 205 -15.65 -3.54 2.19
N TRP A 206 -14.32 -3.40 2.02
CA TRP A 206 -13.46 -4.53 1.63
C TRP A 206 -13.30 -5.54 2.76
N ALA A 207 -13.07 -5.07 3.98
CA ALA A 207 -12.97 -5.93 5.16
C ALA A 207 -14.23 -6.75 5.42
N ASN A 208 -15.42 -6.10 5.34
CA ASN A 208 -16.70 -6.74 5.63
C ASN A 208 -17.22 -7.59 4.45
N GLY A 209 -17.14 -7.05 3.22
CA GLY A 209 -17.75 -7.66 2.03
C GLY A 209 -16.78 -8.47 1.19
N GLY A 210 -15.63 -7.88 0.80
CA GLY A 210 -14.67 -8.54 -0.08
C GLY A 210 -13.93 -9.69 0.59
N LEU A 211 -13.46 -9.47 1.81
CA LEU A 211 -12.68 -10.46 2.57
C LEU A 211 -13.50 -11.22 3.62
N GLY A 212 -14.59 -10.64 4.14
CA GLY A 212 -15.39 -11.26 5.19
C GLY A 212 -14.63 -11.46 6.50
N ILE A 213 -13.81 -10.48 6.91
CA ILE A 213 -13.00 -10.57 8.13
C ILE A 213 -13.96 -10.63 9.34
N THR A 214 -13.79 -11.66 10.17
CA THR A 214 -14.59 -11.85 11.38
C THR A 214 -13.78 -11.54 12.65
N THR A 215 -14.47 -11.44 13.77
CA THR A 215 -13.82 -11.27 15.10
C THR A 215 -12.92 -12.45 15.51
N GLY A 216 -13.07 -13.61 14.87
CA GLY A 216 -12.22 -14.80 15.09
C GLY A 216 -10.92 -14.77 14.31
N SER A 217 -10.79 -13.91 13.30
CA SER A 217 -9.57 -13.76 12.51
C SER A 217 -8.40 -13.22 13.35
N VAL A 218 -7.18 -13.63 13.05
CA VAL A 218 -5.97 -13.00 13.62
C VAL A 218 -5.90 -11.52 13.25
N LEU A 219 -6.43 -11.12 12.09
CA LEU A 219 -6.46 -9.73 11.65
C LEU A 219 -7.26 -8.84 12.61
N ALA A 220 -8.34 -9.35 13.21
CA ALA A 220 -9.13 -8.61 14.21
C ALA A 220 -8.34 -8.30 15.51
N ARG A 221 -7.22 -8.99 15.73
CA ARG A 221 -6.29 -8.75 16.85
C ARG A 221 -5.20 -7.73 16.47
N CYS A 222 -5.00 -7.50 15.20
CA CYS A 222 -4.13 -6.44 14.69
C CYS A 222 -4.74 -5.07 14.96
N GLY A 223 -3.89 -4.05 15.16
CA GLY A 223 -4.38 -2.68 15.19
C GLY A 223 -4.98 -2.28 13.84
N LEU A 224 -6.14 -1.64 13.84
CA LEU A 224 -6.78 -1.16 12.60
C LEU A 224 -6.17 0.17 12.16
N TRP A 225 -5.77 0.23 10.90
CA TRP A 225 -5.51 1.45 10.15
C TRP A 225 -6.61 1.53 9.07
N VAL A 226 -7.69 2.24 9.39
CA VAL A 226 -8.83 2.36 8.48
C VAL A 226 -8.58 3.45 7.44
N THR A 227 -8.98 3.19 6.19
CA THR A 227 -9.05 4.21 5.16
C THR A 227 -10.50 4.58 4.88
N ASP A 228 -10.81 5.87 5.00
CA ASP A 228 -12.14 6.41 4.73
C ASP A 228 -12.04 7.94 4.58
N TYR A 229 -12.45 8.48 3.44
CA TYR A 229 -12.32 9.90 3.11
C TYR A 229 -13.60 10.69 3.41
N HIS A 230 -14.36 10.27 4.43
CA HIS A 230 -15.50 10.98 4.99
C HIS A 230 -15.11 11.75 6.28
N ASP A 231 -16.07 12.41 6.90
CA ASP A 231 -15.85 13.19 8.13
C ASP A 231 -15.52 12.31 9.37
N SER A 232 -15.82 11.03 9.30
CA SER A 232 -15.50 10.04 10.33
C SER A 232 -15.33 8.66 9.70
N PRO A 233 -14.43 7.81 10.27
CA PRO A 233 -14.16 6.51 9.68
C PRO A 233 -15.27 5.51 9.94
N GLU A 234 -15.68 4.77 8.94
CA GLU A 234 -16.50 3.57 9.08
C GLU A 234 -15.65 2.41 9.59
N ILE A 235 -15.98 1.90 10.81
CA ILE A 235 -15.21 0.84 11.44
C ILE A 235 -15.70 -0.53 10.97
N PRO A 236 -14.84 -1.39 10.38
CA PRO A 236 -15.21 -2.75 10.00
C PRO A 236 -15.69 -3.55 11.22
N LEU A 237 -16.66 -4.46 11.00
CA LEU A 237 -17.33 -5.24 12.06
C LEU A 237 -16.34 -6.01 12.95
N ALA A 238 -15.26 -6.52 12.39
CA ALA A 238 -14.22 -7.23 13.13
C ALA A 238 -13.54 -6.37 14.20
N TRP A 239 -13.48 -5.05 14.01
CA TRP A 239 -12.87 -4.08 14.93
C TRP A 239 -13.90 -3.22 15.68
N ALA A 240 -15.19 -3.53 15.63
CA ALA A 240 -16.23 -2.74 16.28
C ALA A 240 -15.99 -2.52 17.79
N ARG A 241 -15.31 -3.46 18.48
CA ARG A 241 -14.96 -3.34 19.91
C ARG A 241 -13.62 -2.65 20.16
N SER A 242 -12.62 -2.88 19.32
CA SER A 242 -11.25 -2.37 19.50
C SER A 242 -11.06 -0.97 18.92
N GLY A 243 -11.91 -0.58 17.97
CA GLY A 243 -11.79 0.67 17.25
C GLY A 243 -10.54 0.73 16.36
N TRP A 244 -10.25 1.90 15.87
CA TRP A 244 -9.11 2.18 15.02
C TRP A 244 -7.90 2.72 15.80
N ARG A 245 -6.71 2.57 15.23
CA ARG A 245 -5.45 3.18 15.69
C ARG A 245 -5.04 4.34 14.82
N LEU A 246 -5.09 4.12 13.51
CA LEU A 246 -4.86 5.14 12.50
C LEU A 246 -6.09 5.21 11.57
N TRP A 247 -6.35 6.39 11.08
CA TRP A 247 -7.37 6.68 10.09
C TRP A 247 -6.75 7.53 8.98
N GLN A 248 -6.60 6.95 7.78
CA GLN A 248 -6.24 7.68 6.58
C GLN A 248 -7.50 8.39 6.07
N TYR A 249 -7.52 9.70 6.21
CA TYR A 249 -8.68 10.52 5.90
C TYR A 249 -8.55 11.30 4.59
N ALA A 250 -7.34 11.38 4.03
CA ALA A 250 -7.07 12.06 2.78
C ALA A 250 -5.84 11.47 2.10
N GLY A 251 -5.84 11.41 0.78
CA GLY A 251 -4.75 10.92 -0.03
C GLY A 251 -4.34 11.89 -1.13
N ASP A 252 -3.07 11.85 -1.52
CA ASP A 252 -2.46 12.59 -2.63
C ASP A 252 -2.91 14.07 -2.69
N GLN A 253 -3.74 14.41 -3.69
CA GLN A 253 -4.17 15.79 -3.95
C GLN A 253 -5.14 16.35 -2.92
N THR A 254 -5.83 15.50 -2.17
CA THR A 254 -6.79 15.89 -1.13
C THR A 254 -6.15 16.07 0.24
N ALA A 255 -4.94 15.56 0.43
CA ALA A 255 -4.25 15.55 1.72
C ALA A 255 -3.71 16.93 2.17
N GLY A 256 -3.82 17.94 1.32
CA GLY A 256 -3.19 19.23 1.57
C GLY A 256 -1.66 19.17 1.46
N SER A 257 -1.00 20.32 1.61
CA SER A 257 0.45 20.40 1.48
C SER A 257 1.16 20.12 2.81
N VAL A 258 2.20 19.28 2.77
CA VAL A 258 3.19 19.15 3.84
C VAL A 258 4.52 19.67 3.29
N GLN A 259 5.13 20.66 3.95
CA GLN A 259 6.40 21.19 3.50
C GLN A 259 7.46 20.09 3.50
N GLY A 260 8.30 20.09 2.46
CA GLY A 260 9.32 19.05 2.29
C GLY A 260 8.89 17.85 1.45
N LEU A 261 7.60 17.79 1.04
CA LEU A 261 7.05 16.75 0.18
C LEU A 261 6.26 17.38 -0.99
N ASP A 262 6.19 16.67 -2.12
CA ASP A 262 5.28 17.01 -3.22
C ASP A 262 3.85 16.49 -2.98
N ARG A 263 3.73 15.32 -2.32
CA ARG A 263 2.46 14.66 -1.98
C ARG A 263 2.65 13.70 -0.82
N CYS A 264 1.58 13.35 -0.14
CA CYS A 264 1.52 12.28 0.86
C CYS A 264 0.07 11.95 1.16
N ASP A 265 -0.17 10.85 1.82
CA ASP A 265 -1.45 10.56 2.44
C ASP A 265 -1.43 11.00 3.91
N ARG A 266 -2.58 11.43 4.43
CA ARG A 266 -2.70 12.01 5.78
C ARG A 266 -3.48 11.08 6.69
N ASN A 267 -2.94 10.93 7.90
CA ASN A 267 -3.50 10.02 8.89
C ASN A 267 -3.67 10.69 10.24
N VAL A 268 -4.83 10.44 10.85
CA VAL A 268 -5.12 10.78 12.24
C VAL A 268 -4.79 9.58 13.12
N PHE A 269 -4.03 9.80 14.19
CA PHE A 269 -3.86 8.82 15.25
C PHE A 269 -4.96 8.98 16.29
N ASN A 270 -5.56 7.87 16.75
CA ASN A 270 -6.59 7.86 17.78
C ASN A 270 -5.95 8.08 19.17
N GLY A 271 -5.68 9.33 19.49
CA GLY A 271 -5.05 9.73 20.73
C GLY A 271 -4.29 11.04 20.63
N ASN A 272 -3.37 11.26 21.54
CA ASN A 272 -2.47 12.42 21.58
C ASN A 272 -1.02 12.03 21.26
N ALA A 273 -0.11 13.01 21.18
CA ALA A 273 1.30 12.78 20.86
C ALA A 273 1.98 11.78 21.82
N ALA A 274 1.76 11.89 23.12
CA ALA A 274 2.33 10.95 24.09
C ALA A 274 1.79 9.52 23.88
N GLY A 275 0.53 9.39 23.49
CA GLY A 275 -0.10 8.13 23.11
C GLY A 275 0.52 7.55 21.83
N LEU A 276 0.77 8.41 20.83
CA LEU A 276 1.41 8.01 19.58
C LEU A 276 2.82 7.43 19.82
N TYR A 277 3.64 8.11 20.62
CA TYR A 277 4.99 7.61 20.96
C TYR A 277 4.96 6.26 21.69
N ARG A 278 4.03 6.09 22.65
CA ARG A 278 3.86 4.79 23.33
C ARG A 278 3.42 3.69 22.39
N PHE A 279 2.43 3.97 21.55
CA PHE A 279 1.90 3.03 20.57
C PHE A 279 2.97 2.57 19.57
N TRP A 280 3.82 3.50 19.13
CA TRP A 280 4.86 3.20 18.15
C TRP A 280 5.94 2.27 18.70
N ASN A 281 6.26 2.39 19.98
CA ASN A 281 7.33 1.66 20.65
C ASN A 281 6.82 0.48 21.52
N ALA A 282 5.53 0.17 21.44
CA ALA A 282 4.91 -0.91 22.24
C ALA A 282 5.27 -2.31 21.74
#